data_3a0530685bad04f54ff86a305e87f881
#
_entry.id   3a0530685bad04f54ff86a305e87f881
#
_cell.length_a   1.000
_cell.length_b   1.000
_cell.length_c   1.000
_cell.angle_alpha   90.00
_cell.angle_beta   90.00
_cell.angle_gamma   90.00
#
_symmetry.space_group_name_H-M   'P 1'
#
loop_
_entity.id
_entity.type
_entity.pdbx_description
1 polymer ?
#
loop_
_entity_poly.entity_id
_entity_poly.type
_entity_poly.pdbx_seq_one_letter_code
_entity_poly.pdbx_strand_id
1 'polypeptide(L)'
;FVGTRIERITGKRFNLCPQTGGVTTVPVAASCRSNTHLGASFIAKTASAAQGVEITIVYASHANNVSPALLSEAQRAMHDADGSGLALGPPTGYVVKFTNGLTAYLSGDTGIHTEMKTVVHDYHKANLAVLNLGQSAVTVNSAAYVLNELVKPASVIFSHVNEVATEGGKLKPSARTAAIAKQLKGVTPYLAVSGRTLEFDGAGKCVAGC
;
A
#
# COMPACT_ATOMS: atom_id res chain seq x y z
N PHE A 1 -11.61 -4.44 -15.68
CA PHE A 1 -11.80 -3.07 -16.19
C PHE A 1 -10.47 -2.31 -16.30
N VAL A 2 -9.74 -2.10 -15.18
CA VAL A 2 -8.44 -1.38 -15.18
C VAL A 2 -7.40 -2.12 -16.05
N GLY A 3 -7.28 -3.44 -15.90
CA GLY A 3 -6.36 -4.25 -16.71
C GLY A 3 -6.62 -4.13 -18.21
N THR A 4 -7.88 -4.17 -18.62
CA THR A 4 -8.27 -4.00 -20.05
C THR A 4 -7.90 -2.62 -20.59
N ARG A 5 -7.99 -1.57 -19.74
CA ARG A 5 -7.56 -0.22 -20.10
C ARG A 5 -6.04 -0.14 -20.28
N ILE A 6 -5.28 -0.70 -19.34
CA ILE A 6 -3.82 -0.75 -19.43
C ILE A 6 -3.39 -1.49 -20.70
N GLU A 7 -4.01 -2.64 -20.99
CA GLU A 7 -3.77 -3.39 -22.24
C GLU A 7 -4.03 -2.55 -23.49
N ARG A 8 -5.12 -1.78 -23.49
CA ARG A 8 -5.49 -0.90 -24.61
C ARG A 8 -4.49 0.27 -24.77
N ILE A 9 -4.07 0.88 -23.67
CA ILE A 9 -3.12 2.00 -23.69
C ILE A 9 -1.71 1.55 -24.07
N THR A 10 -1.27 0.41 -23.56
CA THR A 10 0.12 -0.07 -23.74
C THR A 10 0.31 -0.98 -24.93
N GLY A 11 -0.78 -1.49 -25.53
CA GLY A 11 -0.75 -2.54 -26.55
C GLY A 11 -0.27 -3.91 -26.02
N LYS A 12 0.01 -4.03 -24.73
CA LYS A 12 0.50 -5.25 -24.09
C LYS A 12 -0.64 -5.98 -23.41
N ARG A 13 -0.83 -7.26 -23.72
CA ARG A 13 -1.77 -8.13 -22.99
C ARG A 13 -1.10 -8.68 -21.74
N PHE A 14 -1.85 -8.69 -20.64
CA PHE A 14 -1.45 -9.36 -19.41
C PHE A 14 -2.22 -10.66 -19.28
N ASN A 15 -1.52 -11.76 -19.19
CA ASN A 15 -2.15 -13.05 -18.91
C ASN A 15 -2.76 -13.02 -17.50
N LEU A 16 -3.89 -13.71 -17.33
CA LEU A 16 -4.43 -13.96 -16.01
C LEU A 16 -3.53 -14.93 -15.26
N CYS A 17 -3.28 -14.64 -13.97
CA CYS A 17 -2.64 -15.61 -13.11
C CYS A 17 -3.59 -16.80 -12.93
N PRO A 18 -3.11 -18.05 -13.05
CA PRO A 18 -3.91 -19.23 -12.73
C PRO A 18 -4.39 -19.16 -11.27
N GLN A 19 -5.68 -19.43 -11.05
CA GLN A 19 -6.29 -19.42 -9.71
C GLN A 19 -7.03 -20.72 -9.48
N THR A 20 -6.78 -21.34 -8.31
CA THR A 20 -7.48 -22.57 -7.90
C THR A 20 -7.63 -22.55 -6.37
N GLY A 21 -8.87 -22.67 -5.87
CA GLY A 21 -9.14 -22.76 -4.43
C GLY A 21 -8.58 -21.58 -3.59
N GLY A 22 -8.70 -20.35 -4.11
CA GLY A 22 -8.18 -19.16 -3.42
C GLY A 22 -6.66 -18.97 -3.54
N VAL A 23 -5.96 -19.84 -4.25
CA VAL A 23 -4.52 -19.73 -4.51
C VAL A 23 -4.31 -19.16 -5.91
N THR A 24 -3.52 -18.09 -5.99
CA THR A 24 -3.05 -17.47 -7.22
C THR A 24 -1.62 -17.93 -7.49
N THR A 25 -1.39 -18.65 -8.60
CA THR A 25 -0.05 -19.05 -9.01
C THR A 25 0.62 -17.93 -9.79
N VAL A 26 1.71 -17.39 -9.23
CA VAL A 26 2.48 -16.31 -9.83
C VAL A 26 3.65 -16.90 -10.62
N PRO A 27 3.83 -16.56 -11.91
CA PRO A 27 4.99 -17.01 -12.69
C PRO A 27 6.27 -16.35 -12.17
N VAL A 28 7.40 -17.10 -12.17
CA VAL A 28 8.69 -16.61 -11.64
C VAL A 28 9.31 -15.53 -12.54
N ALA A 29 9.15 -15.64 -13.86
CA ALA A 29 9.84 -14.79 -14.84
C ALA A 29 8.92 -13.86 -15.63
N ALA A 30 7.64 -13.78 -15.27
CA ALA A 30 6.66 -12.96 -16.00
C ALA A 30 5.67 -12.34 -15.02
N SER A 31 5.03 -11.26 -15.44
CA SER A 31 3.90 -10.68 -14.70
C SER A 31 2.59 -11.26 -15.19
N CYS A 32 1.64 -11.40 -14.28
CA CYS A 32 0.28 -11.78 -14.58
C CYS A 32 -0.71 -10.90 -13.81
N ARG A 33 -1.96 -10.88 -14.24
CA ARG A 33 -3.05 -10.11 -13.66
C ARG A 33 -3.94 -11.04 -12.81
N SER A 34 -4.26 -10.62 -11.60
CA SER A 34 -5.28 -11.26 -10.77
C SER A 34 -6.55 -10.41 -10.73
N ASN A 35 -7.71 -11.02 -10.91
CA ASN A 35 -8.98 -10.35 -10.68
C ASN A 35 -9.27 -10.35 -9.18
N THR A 36 -9.52 -9.17 -8.63
CA THR A 36 -9.79 -9.02 -7.19
C THR A 36 -10.73 -7.84 -6.95
N HIS A 37 -11.23 -7.72 -5.73
CA HIS A 37 -12.10 -6.63 -5.28
C HIS A 37 -11.80 -6.30 -3.80
N LEU A 38 -12.36 -5.21 -3.30
CA LEU A 38 -12.27 -4.85 -1.88
C LEU A 38 -12.81 -5.98 -1.00
N GLY A 39 -12.09 -6.29 0.07
CA GLY A 39 -12.41 -7.39 0.99
C GLY A 39 -11.98 -8.77 0.51
N ALA A 40 -11.48 -8.90 -0.72
CA ALA A 40 -10.98 -10.19 -1.21
C ALA A 40 -9.62 -10.53 -0.60
N SER A 41 -9.43 -11.81 -0.26
CA SER A 41 -8.16 -12.39 0.16
C SER A 41 -7.78 -13.54 -0.77
N PHE A 42 -6.50 -13.68 -1.06
CA PHE A 42 -5.95 -14.80 -1.82
C PHE A 42 -4.52 -15.09 -1.41
N ILE A 43 -4.07 -16.31 -1.65
CA ILE A 43 -2.68 -16.71 -1.42
C ILE A 43 -1.92 -16.62 -2.75
N ALA A 44 -0.88 -15.79 -2.80
CA ALA A 44 0.03 -15.68 -3.93
C ALA A 44 1.26 -16.56 -3.68
N LYS A 45 1.56 -17.50 -4.60
CA LYS A 45 2.77 -18.32 -4.54
C LYS A 45 3.25 -18.71 -5.93
N THR A 46 4.52 -19.04 -6.05
CA THR A 46 5.04 -19.70 -7.26
C THR A 46 4.62 -21.17 -7.29
N ALA A 47 4.64 -21.80 -8.47
CA ALA A 47 4.26 -23.21 -8.61
C ALA A 47 5.09 -24.16 -7.72
N SER A 48 6.37 -23.84 -7.51
CA SER A 48 7.31 -24.64 -6.70
C SER A 48 7.29 -24.32 -5.20
N ALA A 49 6.65 -23.24 -4.78
CA ALA A 49 6.62 -22.87 -3.37
C ALA A 49 5.63 -23.72 -2.57
N ALA A 50 6.07 -24.27 -1.43
CA ALA A 50 5.21 -25.03 -0.52
C ALA A 50 4.16 -24.11 0.12
N GLN A 51 4.55 -22.88 0.49
CA GLN A 51 3.71 -21.86 1.11
C GLN A 51 3.68 -20.60 0.25
N GLY A 52 2.67 -19.78 0.44
CA GLY A 52 2.52 -18.49 -0.24
C GLY A 52 2.27 -17.35 0.74
N VAL A 53 2.20 -16.16 0.20
CA VAL A 53 1.89 -14.92 0.91
C VAL A 53 0.39 -14.68 0.77
N GLU A 54 -0.31 -14.48 1.89
CA GLU A 54 -1.72 -14.08 1.88
C GLU A 54 -1.80 -12.58 1.64
N ILE A 55 -2.61 -12.19 0.66
CA ILE A 55 -2.84 -10.79 0.30
C ILE A 55 -4.33 -10.51 0.43
N THR A 56 -4.68 -9.54 1.26
CA THR A 56 -6.05 -9.03 1.40
C THR A 56 -6.12 -7.61 0.87
N ILE A 57 -7.14 -7.34 0.03
CA ILE A 57 -7.43 -6.01 -0.49
C ILE A 57 -8.31 -5.29 0.52
N VAL A 58 -7.81 -4.21 1.10
CA VAL A 58 -8.54 -3.41 2.08
C VAL A 58 -8.91 -2.05 1.52
N TYR A 59 -9.88 -1.40 2.13
CA TYR A 59 -10.34 -0.07 1.74
C TYR A 59 -9.26 0.99 1.96
N ALA A 60 -9.22 1.97 1.07
CA ALA A 60 -8.53 3.25 1.26
C ALA A 60 -9.50 4.40 1.00
N SER A 61 -9.43 5.46 1.79
CA SER A 61 -10.26 6.65 1.67
C SER A 61 -9.56 7.71 0.85
N HIS A 62 -9.78 7.71 -0.45
CA HIS A 62 -9.15 8.66 -1.38
C HIS A 62 -10.08 8.94 -2.56
N ALA A 63 -9.85 10.06 -3.25
CA ALA A 63 -10.51 10.33 -4.52
C ALA A 63 -10.10 9.27 -5.56
N ASN A 64 -11.07 8.83 -6.37
CA ASN A 64 -10.87 7.75 -7.34
C ASN A 64 -10.87 8.22 -8.79
N ASN A 65 -10.67 9.50 -9.02
CA ASN A 65 -10.65 10.12 -10.34
C ASN A 65 -9.29 10.77 -10.64
N VAL A 66 -8.91 10.77 -11.90
CA VAL A 66 -7.76 11.53 -12.40
C VAL A 66 -8.18 12.97 -12.69
N SER A 67 -7.38 13.95 -12.26
CA SER A 67 -7.59 15.32 -12.68
C SER A 67 -7.41 15.44 -14.20
N PRO A 68 -8.36 16.05 -14.93
CA PRO A 68 -8.21 16.29 -16.38
C PRO A 68 -6.91 17.03 -16.74
N ALA A 69 -6.41 17.87 -15.83
CA ALA A 69 -5.18 18.62 -16.02
C ALA A 69 -3.91 17.73 -16.11
N LEU A 70 -3.98 16.50 -15.60
CA LEU A 70 -2.87 15.52 -15.64
C LEU A 70 -2.89 14.65 -16.90
N LEU A 71 -3.91 14.78 -17.74
CA LEU A 71 -4.08 13.96 -18.94
C LEU A 71 -3.74 14.74 -20.20
N SER A 72 -3.05 14.10 -21.13
CA SER A 72 -2.92 14.61 -22.50
C SER A 72 -4.29 14.63 -23.20
N GLU A 73 -4.42 15.39 -24.26
CA GLU A 73 -5.65 15.44 -25.08
C GLU A 73 -6.04 14.06 -25.61
N ALA A 74 -5.08 13.28 -26.09
CA ALA A 74 -5.30 11.92 -26.57
C ALA A 74 -5.81 10.99 -25.46
N GLN A 75 -5.29 11.12 -24.24
CA GLN A 75 -5.77 10.35 -23.09
C GLN A 75 -7.20 10.74 -22.69
N ARG A 76 -7.53 12.03 -22.73
CA ARG A 76 -8.91 12.50 -22.49
C ARG A 76 -9.87 11.95 -23.52
N ALA A 77 -9.53 12.09 -24.81
CA ALA A 77 -10.36 11.56 -25.90
C ALA A 77 -10.61 10.04 -25.79
N MET A 78 -9.61 9.28 -25.33
CA MET A 78 -9.76 7.85 -25.08
C MET A 78 -10.73 7.57 -23.91
N HIS A 79 -10.65 8.34 -22.82
CA HIS A 79 -11.58 8.22 -21.70
C HIS A 79 -13.01 8.56 -22.11
N ASP A 80 -13.19 9.60 -22.92
CA ASP A 80 -14.50 10.02 -23.42
C ASP A 80 -15.10 8.95 -24.36
N ALA A 81 -14.29 8.40 -25.25
CA ALA A 81 -14.70 7.35 -26.18
C ALA A 81 -15.11 6.04 -25.47
N ASP A 82 -14.50 5.72 -24.35
CA ASP A 82 -14.84 4.54 -23.54
C ASP A 82 -16.10 4.72 -22.67
N GLY A 83 -16.63 5.93 -22.57
CA GLY A 83 -17.74 6.27 -21.68
C GLY A 83 -17.43 6.02 -20.19
N SER A 84 -16.17 5.78 -19.85
CA SER A 84 -15.76 5.39 -18.52
C SER A 84 -15.36 6.58 -17.63
N GLY A 85 -15.38 7.78 -18.20
CA GLY A 85 -14.96 8.99 -17.50
C GLY A 85 -13.53 8.88 -16.93
N LEU A 86 -13.23 9.67 -15.94
CA LEU A 86 -11.92 9.72 -15.31
C LEU A 86 -11.79 8.81 -14.06
N ALA A 87 -12.76 7.93 -13.81
CA ALA A 87 -12.75 7.01 -12.68
C ALA A 87 -11.67 5.92 -12.83
N LEU A 88 -10.86 5.77 -11.77
CA LEU A 88 -9.76 4.78 -11.71
C LEU A 88 -10.15 3.46 -11.03
N GLY A 89 -11.35 3.41 -10.46
CA GLY A 89 -11.80 2.33 -9.59
C GLY A 89 -11.63 2.68 -8.11
N PRO A 90 -12.04 1.80 -7.19
CA PRO A 90 -11.94 2.08 -5.76
C PRO A 90 -10.47 2.19 -5.34
N PRO A 91 -10.12 3.20 -4.51
CA PRO A 91 -8.81 3.26 -3.90
C PRO A 91 -8.63 2.08 -2.95
N THR A 92 -7.43 1.53 -2.90
CA THR A 92 -7.14 0.30 -2.16
C THR A 92 -5.85 0.40 -1.37
N GLY A 93 -5.88 -0.20 -0.18
CA GLY A 93 -4.72 -0.64 0.56
C GLY A 93 -4.59 -2.17 0.51
N TYR A 94 -3.55 -2.69 1.13
CA TYR A 94 -3.28 -4.12 1.19
C TYR A 94 -2.85 -4.53 2.59
N VAL A 95 -3.31 -5.69 3.05
CA VAL A 95 -2.67 -6.41 4.15
C VAL A 95 -1.98 -7.63 3.57
N VAL A 96 -0.68 -7.72 3.81
CA VAL A 96 0.18 -8.80 3.29
C VAL A 96 0.72 -9.59 4.46
N LYS A 97 0.33 -10.87 4.56
CA LYS A 97 0.79 -11.77 5.60
C LYS A 97 1.84 -12.72 5.04
N PHE A 98 3.06 -12.55 5.50
CA PHE A 98 4.20 -13.34 5.08
C PHE A 98 4.30 -14.65 5.87
N THR A 99 5.02 -15.62 5.31
CA THR A 99 5.18 -16.96 5.90
C THR A 99 6.00 -16.98 7.18
N ASN A 100 6.78 -15.93 7.48
CA ASN A 100 7.53 -15.77 8.72
C ASN A 100 6.72 -15.14 9.87
N GLY A 101 5.43 -14.84 9.65
CA GLY A 101 4.55 -14.20 10.63
C GLY A 101 4.44 -12.68 10.51
N LEU A 102 5.30 -12.04 9.70
CA LEU A 102 5.16 -10.60 9.42
C LEU A 102 3.82 -10.33 8.73
N THR A 103 3.05 -9.40 9.26
CA THR A 103 1.81 -8.92 8.65
C THR A 103 1.93 -7.43 8.39
N ALA A 104 2.10 -7.07 7.12
CA ALA A 104 2.33 -5.69 6.71
C ALA A 104 1.03 -5.05 6.17
N TYR A 105 0.68 -3.89 6.69
CA TYR A 105 -0.36 -3.01 6.13
C TYR A 105 0.28 -1.98 5.21
N LEU A 106 -0.06 -2.05 3.93
CA LEU A 106 0.30 -1.06 2.91
C LEU A 106 -0.92 -0.17 2.71
N SER A 107 -0.90 1.05 3.26
CA SER A 107 -2.11 1.88 3.32
C SER A 107 -2.64 2.33 1.96
N GLY A 108 -1.80 2.36 0.95
CA GLY A 108 -2.06 3.16 -0.25
C GLY A 108 -2.13 4.64 0.10
N ASP A 109 -2.64 5.46 -0.79
CA ASP A 109 -2.93 6.86 -0.51
C ASP A 109 -4.33 6.95 0.12
N THR A 110 -4.40 7.30 1.40
CA THR A 110 -5.64 7.21 2.20
C THR A 110 -5.72 8.25 3.29
N GLY A 111 -6.92 8.72 3.57
CA GLY A 111 -7.27 9.38 4.83
C GLY A 111 -7.59 8.36 5.93
N ILE A 112 -8.07 8.85 7.09
CA ILE A 112 -8.50 7.99 8.20
C ILE A 112 -9.81 7.29 7.85
N HIS A 113 -9.91 6.00 8.20
CA HIS A 113 -11.16 5.23 8.10
C HIS A 113 -11.23 4.12 9.17
N THR A 114 -12.44 3.64 9.44
CA THR A 114 -12.73 2.69 10.53
C THR A 114 -12.04 1.34 10.34
N GLU A 115 -11.88 0.86 9.11
CA GLU A 115 -11.27 -0.44 8.84
C GLU A 115 -9.80 -0.53 9.26
N MET A 116 -9.11 0.61 9.43
CA MET A 116 -7.76 0.61 10.01
C MET A 116 -7.73 -0.04 11.38
N LYS A 117 -8.80 0.11 12.17
CA LYS A 117 -8.93 -0.58 13.47
C LYS A 117 -9.54 -1.96 13.30
N THR A 118 -10.72 -2.07 12.71
CA THR A 118 -11.52 -3.30 12.75
C THR A 118 -10.96 -4.40 11.86
N VAL A 119 -10.43 -4.06 10.69
CA VAL A 119 -9.89 -5.04 9.73
C VAL A 119 -8.39 -5.17 9.87
N VAL A 120 -7.65 -4.03 9.79
CA VAL A 120 -6.18 -4.09 9.77
C VAL A 120 -5.61 -4.50 11.12
N HIS A 121 -6.07 -3.87 12.22
CA HIS A 121 -5.57 -4.18 13.57
C HIS A 121 -6.29 -5.38 14.18
N ASP A 122 -7.62 -5.32 14.35
CA ASP A 122 -8.35 -6.29 15.17
C ASP A 122 -8.43 -7.67 14.49
N TYR A 123 -8.59 -7.74 13.17
CA TYR A 123 -8.70 -9.00 12.44
C TYR A 123 -7.34 -9.51 11.96
N HIS A 124 -6.60 -8.73 11.15
CA HIS A 124 -5.34 -9.18 10.55
C HIS A 124 -4.13 -9.08 11.48
N LYS A 125 -4.20 -8.30 12.57
CA LYS A 125 -3.08 -8.10 13.52
C LYS A 125 -1.82 -7.56 12.83
N ALA A 126 -1.96 -6.58 11.93
CA ALA A 126 -0.83 -6.00 11.24
C ALA A 126 0.20 -5.44 12.23
N ASN A 127 1.46 -5.90 12.11
CA ASN A 127 2.56 -5.53 12.99
C ASN A 127 3.62 -4.65 12.33
N LEU A 128 3.53 -4.44 11.01
CA LEU A 128 4.25 -3.43 10.26
C LEU A 128 3.25 -2.59 9.47
N ALA A 129 3.41 -1.27 9.45
CA ALA A 129 2.64 -0.40 8.56
C ALA A 129 3.56 0.34 7.59
N VAL A 130 3.18 0.41 6.32
CA VAL A 130 3.71 1.37 5.35
C VAL A 130 2.60 2.41 5.17
N LEU A 131 2.72 3.53 5.89
CA LEU A 131 1.67 4.54 5.98
C LEU A 131 1.98 5.74 5.11
N ASN A 132 1.03 6.14 4.27
CA ASN A 132 1.14 7.37 3.52
C ASN A 132 1.04 8.59 4.44
N LEU A 133 1.81 9.62 4.13
CA LEU A 133 1.80 10.91 4.80
C LEU A 133 1.45 12.06 3.84
N GLY A 134 0.70 11.79 2.77
CA GLY A 134 0.22 12.80 1.83
C GLY A 134 -0.48 13.94 2.57
N GLN A 135 -0.04 15.20 2.33
CA GLN A 135 -0.52 16.36 3.11
C GLN A 135 -2.01 16.64 2.94
N SER A 136 -2.58 16.28 1.80
CA SER A 136 -4.00 16.44 1.52
C SER A 136 -4.89 15.42 2.26
N ALA A 137 -4.34 14.28 2.63
CA ALA A 137 -5.08 13.18 3.25
C ALA A 137 -4.81 13.05 4.76
N VAL A 138 -3.61 13.45 5.24
CA VAL A 138 -3.14 13.12 6.59
C VAL A 138 -2.46 14.32 7.26
N THR A 139 -2.96 14.75 8.43
CA THR A 139 -2.32 15.74 9.30
C THR A 139 -1.36 15.06 10.28
N VAL A 140 -0.53 15.83 10.99
CA VAL A 140 0.35 15.30 12.05
C VAL A 140 -0.45 14.53 13.10
N ASN A 141 -1.55 15.13 13.60
CA ASN A 141 -2.37 14.52 14.64
C ASN A 141 -3.12 13.28 14.12
N SER A 142 -3.62 13.32 12.90
CA SER A 142 -4.35 12.18 12.34
C SER A 142 -3.41 10.99 12.06
N ALA A 143 -2.18 11.21 11.60
CA ALA A 143 -1.19 10.16 11.44
C ALA A 143 -0.82 9.51 12.79
N ALA A 144 -0.56 10.33 13.80
CA ALA A 144 -0.27 9.84 15.14
C ALA A 144 -1.45 9.05 15.73
N TYR A 145 -2.69 9.53 15.53
CA TYR A 145 -3.90 8.81 15.96
C TYR A 145 -4.04 7.45 15.26
N VAL A 146 -3.84 7.41 13.93
CA VAL A 146 -3.89 6.15 13.17
C VAL A 146 -2.89 5.14 13.74
N LEU A 147 -1.65 5.57 13.99
CA LEU A 147 -0.58 4.67 14.44
C LEU A 147 -0.73 4.28 15.92
N ASN A 148 -1.16 5.20 16.78
CA ASN A 148 -1.27 4.93 18.21
C ASN A 148 -2.57 4.22 18.60
N GLU A 149 -3.69 4.47 17.89
CA GLU A 149 -5.01 4.07 18.34
C GLU A 149 -5.73 3.11 17.35
N LEU A 150 -5.45 3.21 16.06
CA LEU A 150 -6.15 2.40 15.07
C LEU A 150 -5.34 1.17 14.64
N VAL A 151 -4.19 1.36 13.99
CA VAL A 151 -3.38 0.25 13.43
C VAL A 151 -2.48 -0.37 14.49
N LYS A 152 -1.86 0.41 15.36
CA LYS A 152 -0.97 -0.02 16.47
C LYS A 152 0.10 -1.02 16.05
N PRO A 153 0.87 -0.78 14.97
CA PRO A 153 1.90 -1.69 14.54
C PRO A 153 3.13 -1.62 15.46
N ALA A 154 3.99 -2.63 15.44
CA ALA A 154 5.31 -2.54 16.10
C ALA A 154 6.21 -1.51 15.42
N SER A 155 6.13 -1.43 14.11
CA SER A 155 6.94 -0.51 13.30
C SER A 155 6.12 0.16 12.19
N VAL A 156 6.55 1.36 11.80
CA VAL A 156 5.98 2.06 10.64
C VAL A 156 7.08 2.56 9.71
N ILE A 157 6.88 2.38 8.41
CA ILE A 157 7.64 3.02 7.35
C ILE A 157 6.77 4.16 6.80
N PHE A 158 7.29 5.38 6.83
CA PHE A 158 6.60 6.53 6.25
C PHE A 158 6.78 6.58 4.74
N SER A 159 5.68 6.63 4.00
CA SER A 159 5.63 6.78 2.55
C SER A 159 4.90 8.06 2.15
N HIS A 160 5.05 8.48 0.90
CA HIS A 160 4.36 9.65 0.32
C HIS A 160 4.46 10.92 1.20
N VAL A 161 5.66 11.21 1.72
CA VAL A 161 5.84 12.28 2.72
C VAL A 161 5.67 13.70 2.18
N ASN A 162 5.81 13.90 0.86
CA ASN A 162 5.64 15.18 0.16
C ASN A 162 6.46 16.34 0.74
N GLU A 163 7.60 16.04 1.35
CA GLU A 163 8.56 17.01 1.88
C GLU A 163 9.98 16.44 1.82
N VAL A 164 10.98 17.32 1.90
CA VAL A 164 12.38 16.91 2.10
C VAL A 164 12.57 16.59 3.57
N ALA A 165 12.16 15.36 3.97
CA ALA A 165 12.16 14.93 5.37
C ALA A 165 13.55 14.57 5.90
N THR A 166 14.54 14.37 5.02
CA THR A 166 15.88 13.91 5.43
C THR A 166 16.99 14.84 4.95
N GLU A 167 18.09 14.84 5.70
CA GLU A 167 19.35 15.48 5.33
C GLU A 167 20.49 14.58 5.80
N GLY A 168 21.41 14.22 4.89
CA GLY A 168 22.48 13.26 5.19
C GLY A 168 21.97 11.89 5.66
N GLY A 169 20.82 11.44 5.18
CA GLY A 169 20.18 10.16 5.58
C GLY A 169 19.53 10.18 6.96
N LYS A 170 19.48 11.34 7.65
CA LYS A 170 18.85 11.51 8.96
C LYS A 170 17.58 12.35 8.85
N LEU A 171 16.62 12.09 9.72
CA LEU A 171 15.38 12.84 9.81
C LEU A 171 15.66 14.30 10.22
N LYS A 172 15.17 15.25 9.43
CA LYS A 172 15.26 16.69 9.76
C LYS A 172 14.33 17.02 10.93
N PRO A 173 14.83 17.65 12.02
CA PRO A 173 13.99 17.98 13.18
C PRO A 173 12.80 18.90 12.85
N SER A 174 12.93 19.74 11.82
CA SER A 174 11.90 20.67 11.36
C SER A 174 10.86 20.04 10.43
N ALA A 175 11.07 18.80 9.97
CA ALA A 175 10.14 18.14 9.07
C ALA A 175 8.82 17.78 9.78
N ARG A 176 7.70 17.82 9.05
CA ARG A 176 6.40 17.33 9.50
C ARG A 176 6.48 15.87 9.93
N THR A 177 7.23 15.06 9.20
CA THR A 177 7.53 13.66 9.52
C THR A 177 8.15 13.50 10.91
N ALA A 178 9.04 14.41 11.32
CA ALA A 178 9.62 14.41 12.65
C ALA A 178 8.59 14.76 13.73
N ALA A 179 7.67 15.68 13.44
CA ALA A 179 6.59 16.01 14.36
C ALA A 179 5.64 14.83 14.59
N ILE A 180 5.37 14.03 13.56
CA ILE A 180 4.60 12.79 13.68
C ILE A 180 5.37 11.77 14.52
N ALA A 181 6.65 11.51 14.19
CA ALA A 181 7.48 10.54 14.91
C ALA A 181 7.56 10.82 16.42
N LYS A 182 7.61 12.09 16.83
CA LYS A 182 7.60 12.51 18.23
C LYS A 182 6.30 12.19 18.99
N GLN A 183 5.18 12.01 18.29
CA GLN A 183 3.88 11.70 18.91
C GLN A 183 3.60 10.20 19.00
N LEU A 184 4.47 9.34 18.43
CA LEU A 184 4.25 7.90 18.45
C LEU A 184 4.49 7.30 19.84
N LYS A 185 3.65 6.34 20.22
CA LYS A 185 3.68 5.62 21.49
C LYS A 185 3.82 4.12 21.21
N GLY A 186 5.00 3.57 21.48
CA GLY A 186 5.25 2.14 21.27
C GLY A 186 5.37 1.68 19.80
N VAL A 187 5.39 2.61 18.86
CA VAL A 187 5.57 2.36 17.42
C VAL A 187 6.92 2.91 16.98
N THR A 188 7.76 2.10 16.39
CA THR A 188 9.09 2.54 15.92
C THR A 188 9.01 3.06 14.48
N PRO A 189 9.31 4.35 14.22
CA PRO A 189 9.26 4.91 12.89
C PRO A 189 10.54 4.69 12.10
N TYR A 190 10.40 4.36 10.81
CA TYR A 190 11.48 4.27 9.82
C TYR A 190 11.21 5.17 8.63
N LEU A 191 12.29 5.65 8.03
CA LEU A 191 12.26 6.46 6.81
C LEU A 191 12.59 5.59 5.61
N ALA A 192 11.84 5.75 4.54
CA ALA A 192 12.17 5.19 3.23
C ALA A 192 13.28 6.01 2.58
N VAL A 193 14.54 5.74 2.94
CA VAL A 193 15.71 6.40 2.35
C VAL A 193 16.07 5.71 1.05
N SER A 194 16.25 6.48 -0.03
CA SER A 194 16.60 5.95 -1.36
C SER A 194 17.86 5.09 -1.31
N GLY A 195 17.80 3.89 -1.90
CA GLY A 195 18.90 2.94 -1.96
C GLY A 195 19.14 2.15 -0.66
N ARG A 196 18.37 2.38 0.41
CA ARG A 196 18.46 1.63 1.66
C ARG A 196 17.44 0.48 1.68
N THR A 197 17.86 -0.68 2.11
CA THR A 197 16.98 -1.82 2.39
C THR A 197 16.77 -1.93 3.90
N LEU A 198 15.53 -2.14 4.32
CA LEU A 198 15.16 -2.45 5.71
C LEU A 198 14.62 -3.87 5.75
N GLU A 199 15.06 -4.68 6.71
CA GLU A 199 14.58 -6.04 6.92
C GLU A 199 13.82 -6.14 8.22
N PHE A 200 12.68 -6.83 8.21
CA PHE A 200 11.79 -6.98 9.36
C PHE A 200 11.56 -8.46 9.68
N ASP A 201 11.54 -8.77 10.97
CA ASP A 201 11.19 -10.11 11.46
C ASP A 201 9.65 -10.32 11.46
N GLY A 202 9.23 -11.51 11.87
CA GLY A 202 7.81 -11.88 11.97
C GLY A 202 7.01 -11.08 13.00
N ALA A 203 7.68 -10.40 13.92
CA ALA A 203 7.06 -9.52 14.91
C ALA A 203 6.97 -8.05 14.45
N GLY A 204 7.41 -7.75 13.23
CA GLY A 204 7.44 -6.39 12.67
C GLY A 204 8.57 -5.53 13.23
N LYS A 205 9.60 -6.12 13.82
CA LYS A 205 10.79 -5.39 14.27
C LYS A 205 11.87 -5.39 13.20
N CYS A 206 12.50 -4.25 13.00
CA CYS A 206 13.61 -4.16 12.06
C CYS A 206 14.84 -4.92 12.59
N VAL A 207 15.44 -5.77 11.76
CA VAL A 207 16.58 -6.62 12.10
C VAL A 207 17.83 -6.30 11.29
N ALA A 208 17.69 -5.59 10.16
CA ALA A 208 18.81 -5.11 9.36
C ALA A 208 18.46 -3.82 8.62
N GLY A 209 19.46 -2.99 8.35
CA GLY A 209 19.32 -1.72 7.62
C GLY A 209 18.69 -0.59 8.41
N CYS A 210 18.33 -0.79 9.69
CA CYS A 210 17.74 0.20 10.55
C CYS A 210 18.71 1.35 10.83
#